data_7eeeddb76752ab2949bf8c1ca4aeaf6a
#
_entry.id   7eeeddb76752ab2949bf8c1ca4aeaf6a
#
_cell.length_a   1.000
_cell.length_b   1.000
_cell.length_c   1.000
_cell.angle_alpha   90.00
_cell.angle_beta   90.00
_cell.angle_gamma   90.00
#
_symmetry.space_group_name_H-M   'P 1'
#
loop_
_entity.id
_entity.type
_entity.pdbx_description
1 polymer ?
#
loop_
_entity_poly.entity_id
_entity_poly.type
_entity_poly.pdbx_seq_one_letter_code
_entity_poly.pdbx_strand_id
1 'polypeptide(L)'
;MATLYAIAQSVDAGIVVNTSNLSEDWVGYCTIYGDSAGAFSPIGMYTTEEVIAIGRALGLPERFLIKPPSDGLTGKTDEDNLGFSYHAVNEYVRKGVADPAIKEQIDHKHRVSRFKFQTIPVYHNGLPIVIEDGTDFYK
;
A
#
# COMPACT_ATOMS: atom_id res chain seq x y z
N MET A 1 11.20 -9.49 -4.12
CA MET A 1 11.76 -8.39 -3.31
C MET A 1 13.24 -8.56 -3.01
N ALA A 2 13.73 -9.72 -2.53
CA ALA A 2 15.16 -9.92 -2.24
C ALA A 2 16.10 -9.46 -3.39
N THR A 3 15.77 -9.81 -4.62
CA THR A 3 16.55 -9.39 -5.80
C THR A 3 16.56 -7.87 -6.00
N LEU A 4 15.41 -7.19 -5.80
CA LEU A 4 15.33 -5.73 -5.91
C LEU A 4 16.17 -5.04 -4.85
N TYR A 5 16.14 -5.53 -3.61
CA TYR A 5 16.99 -4.99 -2.55
C TYR A 5 18.48 -5.25 -2.82
N ALA A 6 18.83 -6.44 -3.32
CA ALA A 6 20.22 -6.73 -3.72
C ALA A 6 20.72 -5.78 -4.82
N ILE A 7 19.88 -5.49 -5.82
CA ILE A 7 20.20 -4.53 -6.89
C ILE A 7 20.32 -3.12 -6.29
N ALA A 8 19.39 -2.68 -5.46
CA ALA A 8 19.44 -1.37 -4.81
C ALA A 8 20.75 -1.19 -4.01
N GLN A 9 21.16 -2.20 -3.25
CA GLN A 9 22.41 -2.20 -2.49
C GLN A 9 23.68 -2.14 -3.38
N SER A 10 23.59 -2.56 -4.63
CA SER A 10 24.72 -2.50 -5.57
C SER A 10 24.85 -1.15 -6.30
N VAL A 11 23.91 -0.26 -6.13
CA VAL A 11 23.87 1.07 -6.75
C VAL A 11 24.12 2.12 -5.66
N ASP A 12 24.96 3.12 -5.95
CA ASP A 12 25.22 4.22 -5.01
C ASP A 12 23.93 4.97 -4.69
N ALA A 13 23.64 5.13 -3.39
CA ALA A 13 22.39 5.70 -2.87
C ALA A 13 21.08 5.04 -3.39
N GLY A 14 21.16 3.79 -3.85
CA GLY A 14 20.01 3.07 -4.40
C GLY A 14 19.00 2.70 -3.32
N ILE A 15 17.72 2.96 -3.59
CA ILE A 15 16.61 2.58 -2.72
C ILE A 15 15.53 1.84 -3.51
N VAL A 16 14.75 1.01 -2.82
CA VAL A 16 13.55 0.41 -3.40
C VAL A 16 12.37 1.36 -3.14
N VAL A 17 11.62 1.67 -4.18
CA VAL A 17 10.42 2.49 -4.12
C VAL A 17 9.19 1.58 -4.07
N ASN A 18 8.32 1.79 -3.09
CA ASN A 18 7.01 1.16 -3.01
C ASN A 18 6.06 1.81 -4.02
N THR A 19 5.21 1.02 -4.67
CA THR A 19 4.25 1.50 -5.66
C THR A 19 2.80 1.12 -5.33
N SER A 20 2.51 0.69 -4.10
CA SER A 20 1.14 0.51 -3.63
C SER A 20 0.41 1.86 -3.57
N ASN A 21 -0.88 1.84 -3.86
CA ASN A 21 -1.74 3.01 -3.81
C ASN A 21 -2.69 2.97 -2.60
N LEU A 22 -3.36 4.08 -2.33
CA LEU A 22 -4.27 4.22 -1.18
C LEU A 22 -5.39 3.19 -1.17
N SER A 23 -5.95 2.84 -2.34
CA SER A 23 -7.09 1.92 -2.42
C SER A 23 -6.69 0.50 -2.02
N GLU A 24 -5.53 0.04 -2.47
CA GLU A 24 -4.94 -1.24 -2.08
C GLU A 24 -4.60 -1.25 -0.59
N ASP A 25 -3.91 -0.22 -0.13
CA ASP A 25 -3.48 -0.10 1.27
C ASP A 25 -4.67 0.04 2.22
N TRP A 26 -5.76 0.71 1.79
CA TRP A 26 -6.96 0.87 2.62
C TRP A 26 -7.59 -0.47 3.00
N VAL A 27 -7.70 -1.37 2.03
CA VAL A 27 -8.25 -2.72 2.25
C VAL A 27 -7.19 -3.76 2.61
N GLY A 28 -5.90 -3.35 2.65
CA GLY A 28 -4.78 -4.21 2.98
C GLY A 28 -4.50 -5.29 1.95
N TYR A 29 -4.81 -5.03 0.68
CA TYR A 29 -4.53 -5.93 -0.43
C TYR A 29 -3.05 -5.82 -0.84
N CYS A 30 -2.19 -6.32 0.02
CA CYS A 30 -0.74 -6.21 -0.13
C CYS A 30 -0.02 -7.27 0.73
N THR A 31 1.24 -7.50 0.42
CA THR A 31 2.14 -8.42 1.13
C THR A 31 3.23 -7.64 1.86
N ILE A 32 3.34 -7.76 3.19
CA ILE A 32 4.22 -6.94 4.06
C ILE A 32 5.65 -6.86 3.56
N TYR A 33 6.26 -7.98 3.19
CA TYR A 33 7.65 -8.02 2.68
C TYR A 33 7.71 -8.25 1.17
N GLY A 34 6.56 -8.08 0.49
CA GLY A 34 6.41 -8.10 -0.96
C GLY A 34 6.22 -6.70 -1.52
N ASP A 35 5.06 -6.46 -2.13
CA ASP A 35 4.69 -5.19 -2.74
C ASP A 35 4.58 -4.02 -1.75
N SER A 36 4.31 -4.26 -0.47
CA SER A 36 4.35 -3.21 0.58
C SER A 36 5.75 -2.78 0.98
N ALA A 37 6.79 -3.51 0.57
CA ALA A 37 8.16 -3.20 0.98
C ALA A 37 8.74 -2.06 0.14
N GLY A 38 9.50 -1.18 0.78
CA GLY A 38 10.17 -0.04 0.15
C GLY A 38 10.58 0.99 1.17
N ALA A 39 11.50 1.88 0.78
CA ALA A 39 11.97 2.99 1.60
C ALA A 39 11.08 4.23 1.47
N PHE A 40 10.29 4.30 0.40
CA PHE A 40 9.45 5.45 0.08
C PHE A 40 8.25 5.02 -0.77
N SER A 41 7.07 5.59 -0.52
CA SER A 41 5.82 5.32 -1.23
C SER A 41 5.24 6.60 -1.83
N PRO A 42 5.60 6.97 -3.07
CA PRO A 42 5.21 8.25 -3.67
C PRO A 42 3.72 8.34 -4.02
N ILE A 43 3.05 7.20 -4.22
CA ILE A 43 1.64 7.15 -4.62
C ILE A 43 0.70 6.59 -3.54
N GLY A 44 1.21 6.31 -2.36
CA GLY A 44 0.46 5.69 -1.25
C GLY A 44 -0.75 6.52 -0.74
N MET A 45 -0.84 7.80 -1.09
CA MET A 45 -1.98 8.66 -0.73
C MET A 45 -2.95 8.92 -1.89
N TYR A 46 -2.72 8.31 -3.05
CA TYR A 46 -3.60 8.43 -4.22
C TYR A 46 -4.41 7.17 -4.43
N THR A 47 -5.69 7.32 -4.74
CA THR A 47 -6.56 6.21 -5.12
C THR A 47 -6.17 5.65 -6.48
N THR A 48 -6.65 4.44 -6.82
CA THR A 48 -6.40 3.83 -8.15
C THR A 48 -6.79 4.77 -9.30
N GLU A 49 -7.93 5.45 -9.21
CA GLU A 49 -8.40 6.39 -10.24
C GLU A 49 -7.50 7.62 -10.34
N GLU A 50 -7.05 8.15 -9.21
CA GLU A 50 -6.12 9.28 -9.17
C GLU A 50 -4.76 8.91 -9.76
N VAL A 51 -4.25 7.71 -9.48
CA VAL A 51 -3.01 7.20 -10.09
C VAL A 51 -3.14 7.08 -11.60
N ILE A 52 -4.28 6.56 -12.10
CA ILE A 52 -4.58 6.51 -13.53
C ILE A 52 -4.62 7.91 -14.14
N ALA A 53 -5.27 8.87 -13.47
CA ALA A 53 -5.33 10.27 -13.93
C ALA A 53 -3.93 10.92 -14.00
N ILE A 54 -3.09 10.68 -13.00
CA ILE A 54 -1.69 11.11 -12.99
C ILE A 54 -0.94 10.49 -14.17
N GLY A 55 -1.09 9.19 -14.39
CA GLY A 55 -0.45 8.49 -15.51
C GLY A 55 -0.84 9.09 -16.87
N ARG A 56 -2.12 9.43 -17.07
CA ARG A 56 -2.57 10.13 -18.29
C ARG A 56 -1.95 11.52 -18.42
N ALA A 57 -1.91 12.28 -17.35
CA ALA A 57 -1.29 13.61 -17.35
C ALA A 57 0.21 13.55 -17.66
N LEU A 58 0.88 12.48 -17.28
CA LEU A 58 2.29 12.22 -17.62
C LEU A 58 2.50 11.63 -19.02
N GLY A 59 1.43 11.37 -19.78
CA GLY A 59 1.52 10.82 -21.14
C GLY A 59 1.90 9.33 -21.18
N LEU A 60 1.62 8.56 -20.12
CA LEU A 60 1.88 7.13 -20.13
C LEU A 60 0.99 6.41 -21.16
N PRO A 61 1.50 5.35 -21.81
CA PRO A 61 0.68 4.60 -22.78
C PRO A 61 -0.58 4.02 -22.15
N GLU A 62 -1.73 4.22 -22.80
CA GLU A 62 -3.05 3.83 -22.28
C GLU A 62 -3.12 2.35 -21.88
N ARG A 63 -2.39 1.46 -22.57
CA ARG A 63 -2.32 0.02 -22.25
C ARG A 63 -1.89 -0.29 -20.80
N PHE A 64 -1.14 0.61 -20.15
CA PHE A 64 -0.76 0.46 -18.74
C PHE A 64 -1.84 0.99 -17.80
N LEU A 65 -2.62 1.95 -18.24
CA LEU A 65 -3.64 2.62 -17.44
C LEU A 65 -4.95 1.84 -17.35
N ILE A 66 -5.30 1.13 -18.45
CA ILE A 66 -6.54 0.35 -18.53
C ILE A 66 -6.37 -1.12 -18.13
N LYS A 67 -5.14 -1.55 -17.82
CA LYS A 67 -4.90 -2.92 -17.38
C LYS A 67 -5.62 -3.18 -16.05
N PRO A 68 -6.49 -4.20 -15.96
CA PRO A 68 -7.12 -4.57 -14.69
C PRO A 68 -6.05 -4.90 -13.63
N PRO A 69 -6.19 -4.38 -12.40
CA PRO A 69 -5.30 -4.75 -11.30
C PRO A 69 -5.33 -6.25 -11.03
N SER A 70 -4.18 -6.87 -10.86
CA SER A 70 -4.04 -8.31 -10.65
C SER A 70 -2.70 -8.62 -9.99
N ASP A 71 -2.70 -9.57 -9.06
CA ASP A 71 -1.48 -10.10 -8.44
C ASP A 71 -0.62 -10.95 -9.41
N GLY A 72 -1.18 -11.32 -10.56
CA GLY A 72 -0.52 -12.16 -11.56
C GLY A 72 -0.33 -13.63 -11.15
N LEU A 73 -0.86 -14.06 -10.01
CA LEU A 73 -0.66 -15.40 -9.44
C LEU A 73 -1.88 -16.31 -9.64
N THR A 74 -3.07 -15.78 -9.44
CA THR A 74 -4.32 -16.56 -9.40
C THR A 74 -5.06 -16.60 -10.74
N GLY A 75 -4.67 -15.74 -11.69
CA GLY A 75 -5.41 -15.54 -12.95
C GLY A 75 -6.73 -14.77 -12.78
N LYS A 76 -6.97 -14.24 -11.58
CA LYS A 76 -8.11 -13.39 -11.24
C LYS A 76 -7.67 -11.93 -11.12
N THR A 77 -8.63 -11.02 -11.21
CA THR A 77 -8.40 -9.62 -10.85
C THR A 77 -8.45 -9.44 -9.34
N ASP A 78 -7.90 -8.33 -8.86
CA ASP A 78 -7.98 -7.98 -7.44
C ASP A 78 -9.44 -7.82 -6.99
N GLU A 79 -10.29 -7.24 -7.83
CA GLU A 79 -11.72 -7.06 -7.55
C GLU A 79 -12.47 -8.40 -7.44
N ASP A 80 -12.10 -9.41 -8.25
CA ASP A 80 -12.63 -10.77 -8.11
C ASP A 80 -12.27 -11.38 -6.75
N ASN A 81 -11.08 -11.10 -6.24
CA ASN A 81 -10.61 -11.59 -4.95
C ASN A 81 -11.18 -10.80 -3.78
N LEU A 82 -11.41 -9.50 -3.96
CA LEU A 82 -11.97 -8.61 -2.94
C LEU A 82 -13.48 -8.80 -2.78
N GLY A 83 -14.20 -9.06 -3.87
CA GLY A 83 -15.66 -9.15 -3.91
C GLY A 83 -16.36 -7.79 -4.07
N PHE A 84 -15.60 -6.72 -4.30
CA PHE A 84 -16.08 -5.36 -4.61
C PHE A 84 -15.03 -4.62 -5.44
N SER A 85 -15.45 -3.52 -6.08
CA SER A 85 -14.58 -2.74 -6.96
C SER A 85 -13.71 -1.73 -6.22
N TYR A 86 -12.56 -1.41 -6.77
CA TYR A 86 -11.76 -0.27 -6.29
C TYR A 86 -12.48 1.07 -6.43
N HIS A 87 -13.39 1.20 -7.42
CA HIS A 87 -14.25 2.37 -7.50
C HIS A 87 -15.07 2.58 -6.21
N ALA A 88 -15.67 1.51 -5.66
CA ALA A 88 -16.40 1.59 -4.40
C ALA A 88 -15.49 1.99 -3.22
N VAL A 89 -14.24 1.50 -3.18
CA VAL A 89 -13.25 1.90 -2.18
C VAL A 89 -12.92 3.40 -2.33
N ASN A 90 -12.70 3.87 -3.56
CA ASN A 90 -12.34 5.25 -3.86
C ASN A 90 -13.44 6.23 -3.43
N GLU A 91 -14.70 5.95 -3.78
CA GLU A 91 -15.85 6.76 -3.37
C GLU A 91 -16.00 6.79 -1.85
N TYR A 92 -15.82 5.63 -1.21
CA TYR A 92 -15.90 5.56 0.24
C TYR A 92 -14.79 6.35 0.93
N VAL A 93 -13.55 6.19 0.51
CA VAL A 93 -12.39 6.86 1.13
C VAL A 93 -12.41 8.37 0.89
N ARG A 94 -12.81 8.83 -0.31
CA ARG A 94 -12.81 10.26 -0.67
C ARG A 94 -14.07 11.01 -0.28
N LYS A 95 -15.23 10.34 -0.29
CA LYS A 95 -16.54 11.00 -0.12
C LYS A 95 -17.36 10.43 1.04
N GLY A 96 -16.94 9.32 1.65
CA GLY A 96 -17.70 8.62 2.68
C GLY A 96 -18.94 7.88 2.17
N VAL A 97 -19.03 7.66 0.84
CA VAL A 97 -20.21 7.08 0.18
C VAL A 97 -19.90 5.66 -0.26
N ALA A 98 -20.72 4.70 0.20
CA ALA A 98 -20.68 3.31 -0.28
C ALA A 98 -22.04 2.64 -0.01
N ASP A 99 -22.33 1.58 -0.76
CA ASP A 99 -23.40 0.65 -0.40
C ASP A 99 -23.17 0.08 1.01
N PRO A 100 -24.18 -0.01 1.90
CA PRO A 100 -23.99 -0.45 3.27
C PRO A 100 -23.29 -1.81 3.41
N ALA A 101 -23.61 -2.77 2.55
CA ALA A 101 -23.01 -4.11 2.59
C ALA A 101 -21.56 -4.10 2.12
N ILE A 102 -21.24 -3.30 1.10
CA ILE A 102 -19.88 -3.11 0.61
C ILE A 102 -19.05 -2.34 1.65
N LYS A 103 -19.63 -1.29 2.26
CA LYS A 103 -18.99 -0.53 3.33
C LYS A 103 -18.54 -1.45 4.47
N GLU A 104 -19.41 -2.35 4.93
CA GLU A 104 -19.08 -3.28 6.02
C GLU A 104 -17.89 -4.18 5.64
N GLN A 105 -17.83 -4.65 4.39
CA GLN A 105 -16.70 -5.47 3.89
C GLN A 105 -15.42 -4.65 3.84
N ILE A 106 -15.45 -3.41 3.33
CA ILE A 106 -14.30 -2.50 3.29
C ILE A 106 -13.80 -2.23 4.71
N ASP A 107 -14.69 -1.86 5.63
CA ASP A 107 -14.35 -1.57 7.02
C ASP A 107 -13.76 -2.79 7.73
N HIS A 108 -14.29 -3.98 7.45
CA HIS A 108 -13.73 -5.22 7.99
C HIS A 108 -12.30 -5.45 7.48
N LYS A 109 -12.09 -5.39 6.15
CA LYS A 109 -10.75 -5.55 5.56
C LYS A 109 -9.77 -4.50 6.07
N HIS A 110 -10.20 -3.24 6.14
CA HIS A 110 -9.39 -2.16 6.71
C HIS A 110 -8.92 -2.51 8.13
N ARG A 111 -9.85 -2.86 9.02
CA ARG A 111 -9.55 -3.14 10.43
C ARG A 111 -8.59 -4.31 10.61
N VAL A 112 -8.85 -5.44 9.92
CA VAL A 112 -8.03 -6.65 10.10
C VAL A 112 -6.66 -6.57 9.44
N SER A 113 -6.44 -5.62 8.52
CA SER A 113 -5.19 -5.46 7.81
C SER A 113 -4.24 -4.43 8.42
N ARG A 114 -4.68 -3.64 9.40
CA ARG A 114 -3.87 -2.51 9.95
C ARG A 114 -2.52 -2.92 10.51
N PHE A 115 -2.38 -4.15 10.98
CA PHE A 115 -1.08 -4.66 11.43
C PHE A 115 0.01 -4.64 10.33
N LYS A 116 -0.38 -4.66 9.06
CA LYS A 116 0.56 -4.61 7.93
C LYS A 116 1.26 -3.25 7.78
N PHE A 117 0.67 -2.19 8.33
CA PHE A 117 1.11 -0.80 8.19
C PHE A 117 1.68 -0.24 9.51
N GLN A 118 1.92 -1.10 10.47
CA GLN A 118 2.57 -0.74 11.72
C GLN A 118 4.07 -0.89 11.60
N THR A 119 4.80 -0.12 12.40
CA THR A 119 6.23 -0.34 12.60
C THR A 119 6.46 -1.72 13.20
N ILE A 120 7.63 -2.30 12.92
CA ILE A 120 7.99 -3.61 13.48
C ILE A 120 7.92 -3.52 15.01
N PRO A 121 7.13 -4.38 15.68
CA PRO A 121 7.07 -4.40 17.14
C PRO A 121 8.43 -4.72 17.74
N VAL A 122 8.84 -3.94 18.72
CA VAL A 122 10.12 -4.12 19.41
C VAL A 122 9.86 -4.53 20.85
N TYR A 123 10.60 -5.53 21.34
CA TYR A 123 10.57 -5.92 22.74
C TYR A 123 11.33 -4.88 23.58
N HIS A 124 10.63 -4.27 24.52
CA HIS A 124 11.22 -3.33 25.48
C HIS A 124 11.66 -4.09 26.73
N ASN A 125 12.95 -4.14 26.97
CA ASN A 125 13.55 -4.82 28.12
C ASN A 125 13.53 -3.98 29.42
N GLY A 126 13.00 -2.75 29.38
CA GLY A 126 12.93 -1.85 30.53
C GLY A 126 14.26 -1.18 30.91
N LEU A 127 15.34 -1.42 30.17
CA LEU A 127 16.61 -0.72 30.40
C LEU A 127 16.53 0.71 29.88
N PRO A 128 17.11 1.70 30.60
CA PRO A 128 17.08 3.08 30.17
C PRO A 128 17.96 3.29 28.91
N ILE A 129 17.43 4.04 27.97
CA ILE A 129 18.22 4.60 26.87
C ILE A 129 18.65 5.98 27.32
N VAL A 130 19.94 6.14 27.66
CA VAL A 130 20.50 7.41 28.14
C VAL A 130 21.06 8.19 26.94
N ILE A 131 20.20 8.81 26.16
CA ILE A 131 20.55 9.71 25.06
C ILE A 131 19.90 11.06 25.35
N GLU A 132 20.68 12.13 25.25
CA GLU A 132 20.24 13.49 25.63
C GLU A 132 19.10 14.06 24.76
N ASP A 133 18.93 13.59 23.51
CA ASP A 133 17.90 14.11 22.61
C ASP A 133 16.49 13.56 22.89
N GLY A 134 16.35 12.58 23.78
CA GLY A 134 15.06 12.05 24.22
C GLY A 134 14.16 11.53 23.11
N THR A 135 14.66 11.34 21.89
CA THR A 135 13.88 10.80 20.80
C THR A 135 13.61 9.31 21.02
N ASP A 136 12.36 9.00 21.09
CA ASP A 136 11.87 7.64 21.22
C ASP A 136 11.80 7.02 19.80
N PHE A 137 12.85 6.31 19.42
CA PHE A 137 12.97 5.70 18.09
C PHE A 137 11.89 4.66 17.79
N TYR A 138 11.15 4.20 18.79
CA TYR A 138 10.21 3.10 18.70
C TYR A 138 8.81 3.46 19.24
N LYS A 139 8.36 4.69 18.96
CA LYS A 139 6.97 5.09 19.23
C LYS A 139 6.01 4.52 18.21
#